data_e64279eaec5a69f779f1e1749a5fbd51
#
_entry.id   e64279eaec5a69f779f1e1749a5fbd51
#
_cell.length_a   1.000
_cell.length_b   1.000
_cell.length_c   1.000
_cell.angle_alpha   90.00
_cell.angle_beta   90.00
_cell.angle_gamma   90.00
#
_symmetry.space_group_name_H-M   'P 1'
#
loop_
_entity.id
_entity.type
_entity.pdbx_description
1 polymer ?
#
loop_
_entity_poly.entity_id
_entity_poly.type
_entity_poly.pdbx_seq_one_letter_code
_entity_poly.pdbx_strand_id
1 'polypeptide(L)'
;MNKQMLLLILLCICIGCISNKSESDLLNKKNPIGIYGNFSSTEKIQNIVDLISNKDVLINKEVKVRGLVNEVCPMRGCWLEVVDENGIDKLRIKVTDGDIVFPLSAKGRNIEAEGQFSILTLNKQQAKNWKKHLAAEKGIEIDTSEIILSQNDYFEYRLNTTGAKIF
;
A
#
# COMPACT_ATOMS: atom_id res chain seq x y z
N MET A 1 52.45 3.66 -26.15
CA MET A 1 51.22 3.70 -25.40
C MET A 1 51.45 2.77 -24.20
N ASN A 2 51.56 3.32 -22.97
CA ASN A 2 51.99 2.61 -21.78
C ASN A 2 50.94 1.62 -21.31
N LYS A 3 51.34 0.39 -20.89
CA LYS A 3 50.45 -0.64 -20.32
C LYS A 3 49.60 -0.14 -19.16
N GLN A 4 50.08 0.83 -18.39
CA GLN A 4 49.32 1.49 -17.30
C GLN A 4 48.16 2.37 -17.81
N MET A 5 48.28 2.99 -18.98
CA MET A 5 47.20 3.82 -19.59
C MET A 5 46.10 2.94 -20.18
N LEU A 6 46.44 1.72 -20.64
CA LEU A 6 45.44 0.73 -21.10
C LEU A 6 44.63 0.13 -19.96
N LEU A 7 45.26 -0.04 -18.77
CA LEU A 7 44.58 -0.55 -17.56
C LEU A 7 43.60 0.47 -16.98
N LEU A 8 43.87 1.77 -17.07
CA LEU A 8 42.98 2.86 -16.63
C LEU A 8 41.74 3.02 -17.53
N ILE A 9 41.88 2.72 -18.82
CA ILE A 9 40.73 2.78 -19.77
C ILE A 9 39.81 1.59 -19.56
N LEU A 10 40.30 0.43 -19.12
CA LEU A 10 39.47 -0.76 -18.88
C LEU A 10 38.65 -0.67 -17.57
N LEU A 11 39.06 0.21 -16.62
CA LEU A 11 38.37 0.40 -15.34
C LEU A 11 37.13 1.32 -15.42
N CYS A 12 36.99 2.09 -16.48
CA CYS A 12 35.90 3.06 -16.66
C CYS A 12 34.61 2.49 -17.30
N ILE A 13 34.56 1.19 -17.66
CA ILE A 13 33.41 0.64 -18.42
C ILE A 13 32.39 -0.07 -17.53
N CYS A 14 32.58 -0.13 -16.21
CA CYS A 14 31.66 -0.78 -15.26
C CYS A 14 30.80 0.19 -14.47
N ILE A 15 30.42 1.37 -15.01
CA ILE A 15 29.31 2.13 -14.47
C ILE A 15 28.04 1.48 -15.04
N GLY A 16 27.63 0.38 -14.41
CA GLY A 16 26.33 -0.23 -14.69
C GLY A 16 25.26 0.82 -14.47
N CYS A 17 24.50 1.14 -15.52
CA CYS A 17 23.28 1.92 -15.41
C CYS A 17 22.36 1.22 -14.41
N ILE A 18 22.29 1.72 -13.18
CA ILE A 18 21.19 1.37 -12.27
C ILE A 18 19.96 2.00 -12.90
N SER A 19 19.25 1.21 -13.69
CA SER A 19 17.98 1.60 -14.26
C SER A 19 16.98 1.68 -13.11
N ASN A 20 16.76 2.87 -12.56
CA ASN A 20 15.65 3.11 -11.66
C ASN A 20 14.36 2.88 -12.46
N LYS A 21 13.59 1.86 -12.09
CA LYS A 21 12.28 1.60 -12.68
C LYS A 21 11.39 2.81 -12.45
N SER A 22 10.65 3.21 -13.47
CA SER A 22 9.66 4.28 -13.32
C SER A 22 8.51 3.83 -12.39
N GLU A 23 7.79 4.77 -11.79
CA GLU A 23 6.59 4.49 -11.00
C GLU A 23 5.58 3.67 -11.82
N SER A 24 5.43 3.98 -13.11
CA SER A 24 4.59 3.22 -14.05
C SER A 24 5.04 1.78 -14.23
N ASP A 25 6.36 1.53 -14.32
CA ASP A 25 6.89 0.15 -14.44
C ASP A 25 6.65 -0.66 -13.17
N LEU A 26 6.76 -0.01 -12.00
CA LEU A 26 6.48 -0.64 -10.71
C LEU A 26 4.99 -0.95 -10.55
N LEU A 27 4.11 0.00 -10.91
CA LEU A 27 2.66 -0.17 -10.86
C LEU A 27 2.18 -1.31 -11.77
N ASN A 28 2.78 -1.43 -12.96
CA ASN A 28 2.41 -2.44 -13.96
C ASN A 28 3.25 -3.74 -13.87
N LYS A 29 4.01 -3.93 -12.79
CA LYS A 29 4.78 -5.15 -12.54
C LYS A 29 3.85 -6.37 -12.54
N LYS A 30 4.11 -7.37 -13.40
CA LYS A 30 3.24 -8.54 -13.57
C LYS A 30 3.30 -9.52 -12.40
N ASN A 31 4.48 -9.73 -11.82
CA ASN A 31 4.64 -10.58 -10.65
C ASN A 31 4.74 -9.72 -9.38
N PRO A 32 3.71 -9.71 -8.50
CA PRO A 32 3.69 -8.88 -7.31
C PRO A 32 4.48 -9.47 -6.14
N ILE A 33 4.84 -10.76 -6.20
CA ILE A 33 5.49 -11.45 -5.08
C ILE A 33 6.82 -10.76 -4.73
N GLY A 34 7.02 -10.49 -3.44
CA GLY A 34 8.24 -9.88 -2.94
C GLY A 34 8.04 -9.00 -1.72
N ILE A 35 9.14 -8.36 -1.31
CA ILE A 35 9.19 -7.42 -0.20
C ILE A 35 9.15 -6.00 -0.77
N TYR A 36 8.39 -5.13 -0.11
CA TYR A 36 8.18 -3.73 -0.44
C TYR A 36 8.52 -2.88 0.79
N GLY A 37 9.41 -1.91 0.63
CA GLY A 37 9.88 -1.08 1.73
C GLY A 37 10.68 -1.85 2.80
N ASN A 38 10.62 -1.37 4.04
CA ASN A 38 11.35 -1.92 5.19
C ASN A 38 10.42 -2.89 5.95
N PHE A 39 10.42 -4.16 5.57
CA PHE A 39 9.59 -5.19 6.19
C PHE A 39 10.43 -6.05 7.14
N SER A 40 10.02 -6.12 8.43
CA SER A 40 10.64 -6.95 9.46
C SER A 40 9.90 -8.30 9.60
N SER A 41 10.62 -9.37 9.91
CA SER A 41 9.99 -10.70 10.12
C SER A 41 9.68 -11.02 11.58
N THR A 42 9.97 -10.13 12.54
CA THR A 42 10.05 -10.46 13.97
C THR A 42 8.78 -10.21 14.78
N GLU A 43 7.81 -9.45 14.27
CA GLU A 43 6.61 -9.10 15.06
C GLU A 43 5.48 -10.11 14.92
N LYS A 44 4.64 -10.22 15.98
CA LYS A 44 3.44 -11.07 15.97
C LYS A 44 2.44 -10.56 14.94
N ILE A 45 2.08 -11.43 14.01
CA ILE A 45 1.09 -11.13 12.97
C ILE A 45 -0.31 -11.25 13.56
N GLN A 46 -1.15 -10.22 13.29
CA GLN A 46 -2.57 -10.19 13.63
C GLN A 46 -3.41 -10.33 12.36
N ASN A 47 -4.59 -10.91 12.46
CA ASN A 47 -5.59 -10.81 11.40
C ASN A 47 -6.36 -9.48 11.53
N ILE A 48 -7.09 -9.10 10.48
CA ILE A 48 -7.80 -7.81 10.44
C ILE A 48 -8.93 -7.75 11.48
N VAL A 49 -9.62 -8.87 11.71
CA VAL A 49 -10.71 -8.97 12.70
C VAL A 49 -10.19 -8.71 14.11
N ASP A 50 -9.07 -9.34 14.49
CA ASP A 50 -8.46 -9.14 15.82
C ASP A 50 -7.94 -7.70 15.98
N LEU A 51 -7.34 -7.13 14.92
CA LEU A 51 -6.89 -5.74 14.91
C LEU A 51 -8.05 -4.77 15.20
N ILE A 52 -9.16 -4.90 14.46
CA ILE A 52 -10.33 -4.02 14.58
C ILE A 52 -11.04 -4.24 15.92
N SER A 53 -11.15 -5.46 16.40
CA SER A 53 -11.75 -5.78 17.70
C SER A 53 -10.96 -5.16 18.87
N ASN A 54 -9.64 -5.03 18.72
CA ASN A 54 -8.76 -4.44 19.74
C ASN A 54 -8.32 -3.00 19.39
N LYS A 55 -9.06 -2.30 18.50
CA LYS A 55 -8.67 -0.99 17.97
C LYS A 55 -8.34 0.05 19.04
N ASP A 56 -9.11 0.08 20.14
CA ASP A 56 -8.94 1.10 21.19
C ASP A 56 -7.60 0.97 21.93
N VAL A 57 -7.04 -0.26 21.96
CA VAL A 57 -5.73 -0.54 22.56
C VAL A 57 -4.60 -0.41 21.55
N LEU A 58 -4.88 -0.66 20.26
CA LEU A 58 -3.89 -0.74 19.19
C LEU A 58 -3.73 0.56 18.39
N ILE A 59 -4.64 1.51 18.52
CA ILE A 59 -4.53 2.81 17.85
C ILE A 59 -3.20 3.50 18.17
N ASN A 60 -2.55 4.03 17.13
CA ASN A 60 -1.23 4.67 17.16
C ASN A 60 -0.06 3.74 17.51
N LYS A 61 -0.26 2.43 17.55
CA LYS A 61 0.82 1.45 17.78
C LYS A 61 1.30 0.85 16.47
N GLU A 62 2.57 0.43 16.49
CA GLU A 62 3.12 -0.39 15.43
C GLU A 62 2.50 -1.79 15.53
N VAL A 63 2.01 -2.28 14.42
CA VAL A 63 1.39 -3.59 14.30
C VAL A 63 1.78 -4.25 12.99
N LYS A 64 1.71 -5.58 12.96
CA LYS A 64 1.84 -6.37 11.75
C LYS A 64 0.53 -7.10 11.49
N VAL A 65 0.03 -6.97 10.27
CA VAL A 65 -1.25 -7.56 9.86
C VAL A 65 -1.10 -8.46 8.66
N ARG A 66 -2.01 -9.45 8.56
CA ARG A 66 -2.18 -10.30 7.36
C ARG A 66 -3.59 -10.14 6.83
N GLY A 67 -3.72 -10.12 5.50
CA GLY A 67 -5.02 -10.09 4.83
C GLY A 67 -4.91 -10.42 3.34
N LEU A 68 -6.05 -10.40 2.66
CA LEU A 68 -6.17 -10.56 1.22
C LEU A 68 -6.28 -9.19 0.55
N VAL A 69 -5.47 -8.92 -0.45
CA VAL A 69 -5.55 -7.67 -1.23
C VAL A 69 -6.82 -7.68 -2.07
N ASN A 70 -7.79 -6.86 -1.69
CA ASN A 70 -9.04 -6.67 -2.43
C ASN A 70 -8.90 -5.63 -3.54
N GLU A 71 -8.14 -4.55 -3.28
CA GLU A 71 -7.98 -3.45 -4.22
C GLU A 71 -6.59 -2.81 -4.11
N VAL A 72 -6.12 -2.24 -5.21
CA VAL A 72 -4.86 -1.49 -5.32
C VAL A 72 -5.18 -0.12 -5.89
N CYS A 73 -4.56 0.94 -5.38
CA CYS A 73 -4.64 2.28 -5.97
C CYS A 73 -4.33 2.23 -7.47
N PRO A 74 -5.30 2.52 -8.36
CA PRO A 74 -5.10 2.40 -9.80
C PRO A 74 -4.20 3.50 -10.37
N MET A 75 -4.06 4.61 -9.66
CA MET A 75 -3.30 5.77 -10.14
C MET A 75 -1.80 5.61 -9.89
N ARG A 76 -1.40 5.24 -8.66
CA ARG A 76 0.00 5.28 -8.23
C ARG A 76 0.45 4.09 -7.38
N GLY A 77 -0.44 3.15 -7.04
CA GLY A 77 -0.11 2.04 -6.15
C GLY A 77 0.26 2.47 -4.71
N CYS A 78 -0.16 3.65 -4.28
CA CYS A 78 0.21 4.24 -2.97
C CYS A 78 -0.67 3.75 -1.80
N TRP A 79 -1.64 2.88 -2.07
CA TRP A 79 -2.45 2.19 -1.07
C TRP A 79 -2.98 0.86 -1.59
N LEU A 80 -3.28 -0.02 -0.63
CA LEU A 80 -4.05 -1.25 -0.83
C LEU A 80 -5.27 -1.22 0.09
N GLU A 81 -6.41 -1.74 -0.37
CA GLU A 81 -7.47 -2.21 0.50
C GLU A 81 -7.26 -3.70 0.73
N VAL A 82 -7.11 -4.09 1.98
CA VAL A 82 -7.04 -5.51 2.36
C VAL A 82 -8.27 -5.88 3.19
N VAL A 83 -8.67 -7.14 3.06
CA VAL A 83 -9.85 -7.68 3.72
C VAL A 83 -9.48 -8.93 4.52
N ASP A 84 -10.33 -9.25 5.51
CA ASP A 84 -10.33 -10.53 6.18
C ASP A 84 -10.81 -11.67 5.26
N GLU A 85 -10.79 -12.90 5.73
CA GLU A 85 -11.22 -14.08 4.97
C GLU A 85 -12.69 -14.04 4.55
N ASN A 86 -13.53 -13.31 5.29
CA ASN A 86 -14.96 -13.17 5.01
C ASN A 86 -15.26 -11.96 4.09
N GLY A 87 -14.27 -11.10 3.82
CA GLY A 87 -14.41 -9.90 3.00
C GLY A 87 -15.22 -8.76 3.65
N ILE A 88 -15.46 -8.83 4.98
CA ILE A 88 -16.29 -7.89 5.73
C ILE A 88 -15.46 -6.76 6.30
N ASP A 89 -14.43 -7.11 7.06
CA ASP A 89 -13.55 -6.14 7.69
C ASP A 89 -12.49 -5.67 6.71
N LYS A 90 -12.31 -4.35 6.63
CA LYS A 90 -11.41 -3.71 5.67
C LYS A 90 -10.37 -2.87 6.39
N LEU A 91 -9.15 -2.96 5.90
CA LEU A 91 -8.02 -2.13 6.34
C LEU A 91 -7.37 -1.50 5.12
N ARG A 92 -7.15 -0.20 5.15
CA ARG A 92 -6.35 0.47 4.12
C ARG A 92 -4.88 0.50 4.53
N ILE A 93 -4.06 -0.19 3.77
CA ILE A 93 -2.60 -0.10 3.88
C ILE A 93 -2.16 1.07 3.03
N LYS A 94 -1.66 2.13 3.66
CA LYS A 94 -1.23 3.36 3.00
C LYS A 94 0.28 3.56 3.17
N VAL A 95 0.93 4.01 2.11
CA VAL A 95 2.35 4.37 2.11
C VAL A 95 2.52 5.86 1.84
N THR A 96 3.69 6.41 2.17
CA THR A 96 4.09 7.73 1.70
C THR A 96 4.29 7.68 0.19
N ASP A 97 3.78 8.67 -0.52
CA ASP A 97 3.84 8.72 -1.99
C ASP A 97 5.29 8.68 -2.48
N GLY A 98 5.56 7.73 -3.37
CA GLY A 98 6.88 7.54 -3.97
C GLY A 98 7.82 6.59 -3.22
N ASP A 99 7.58 6.28 -1.94
CA ASP A 99 8.44 5.38 -1.16
C ASP A 99 8.22 3.91 -1.55
N ILE A 100 6.95 3.52 -1.70
CA ILE A 100 6.53 2.18 -2.12
C ILE A 100 5.46 2.31 -3.21
N VAL A 101 5.60 1.53 -4.26
CA VAL A 101 4.58 1.37 -5.30
C VAL A 101 4.11 -0.07 -5.30
N PHE A 102 2.87 -0.29 -4.88
CA PHE A 102 2.25 -1.61 -4.99
C PHE A 102 1.75 -1.84 -6.41
N PRO A 103 2.09 -2.98 -7.03
CA PRO A 103 1.63 -3.27 -8.40
C PRO A 103 0.15 -3.65 -8.43
N LEU A 104 -0.53 -3.30 -9.52
CA LEU A 104 -1.94 -3.67 -9.76
C LEU A 104 -2.17 -5.19 -9.69
N SER A 105 -1.16 -5.98 -10.08
CA SER A 105 -1.18 -7.44 -10.01
C SER A 105 -1.20 -8.01 -8.58
N ALA A 106 -1.04 -7.17 -7.55
CA ALA A 106 -1.18 -7.58 -6.15
C ALA A 106 -2.62 -7.95 -5.75
N LYS A 107 -3.62 -7.46 -6.50
CA LYS A 107 -5.02 -7.82 -6.26
C LYS A 107 -5.22 -9.34 -6.25
N GLY A 108 -5.92 -9.84 -5.23
CA GLY A 108 -6.16 -11.27 -5.01
C GLY A 108 -4.98 -12.04 -4.40
N ARG A 109 -3.93 -11.36 -3.94
CA ARG A 109 -2.78 -11.97 -3.27
C ARG A 109 -2.86 -11.80 -1.76
N ASN A 110 -2.28 -12.75 -1.03
CA ASN A 110 -2.06 -12.59 0.40
C ASN A 110 -0.91 -11.61 0.64
N ILE A 111 -1.07 -10.80 1.68
CA ILE A 111 -0.09 -9.80 2.09
C ILE A 111 0.10 -9.84 3.61
N GLU A 112 1.33 -9.60 4.03
CA GLU A 112 1.67 -9.16 5.38
C GLU A 112 2.21 -7.73 5.28
N ALA A 113 1.72 -6.84 6.15
CA ALA A 113 2.20 -5.46 6.19
C ALA A 113 2.40 -5.02 7.63
N GLU A 114 3.39 -4.15 7.84
CA GLU A 114 3.70 -3.58 9.15
C GLU A 114 3.71 -2.06 9.08
N GLY A 115 3.31 -1.43 10.18
CA GLY A 115 3.27 0.00 10.31
C GLY A 115 2.37 0.46 11.44
N GLN A 116 2.16 1.77 11.51
CA GLN A 116 1.34 2.37 12.56
C GLN A 116 -0.15 2.27 12.22
N PHE A 117 -0.92 1.64 13.12
CA PHE A 117 -2.37 1.57 13.02
C PHE A 117 -3.02 2.90 13.40
N SER A 118 -3.95 3.38 12.58
CA SER A 118 -4.69 4.62 12.79
C SER A 118 -6.13 4.52 12.34
N ILE A 119 -6.96 5.45 12.80
CA ILE A 119 -8.36 5.55 12.41
C ILE A 119 -8.60 6.97 11.89
N LEU A 120 -8.99 7.08 10.62
CA LEU A 120 -9.47 8.32 10.06
C LEU A 120 -10.95 8.47 10.38
N THR A 121 -11.30 9.51 11.13
CA THR A 121 -12.71 9.84 11.41
C THR A 121 -13.14 11.00 10.52
N LEU A 122 -14.32 10.87 9.92
CA LEU A 122 -14.86 11.81 8.94
C LEU A 122 -16.21 12.35 9.40
N ASN A 123 -16.44 13.65 9.22
CA ASN A 123 -17.81 14.19 9.29
C ASN A 123 -18.59 13.87 8.00
N LYS A 124 -19.90 14.17 7.97
CA LYS A 124 -20.78 13.85 6.84
C LYS A 124 -20.26 14.37 5.49
N GLN A 125 -19.77 15.62 5.45
CA GLN A 125 -19.28 16.22 4.21
C GLN A 125 -17.95 15.59 3.79
N GLN A 126 -17.05 15.34 4.75
CA GLN A 126 -15.77 14.67 4.51
C GLN A 126 -16.00 13.23 3.99
N ALA A 127 -16.94 12.49 4.58
CA ALA A 127 -17.28 11.14 4.13
C ALA A 127 -17.79 11.11 2.68
N LYS A 128 -18.70 12.05 2.31
CA LYS A 128 -19.16 12.18 0.92
C LYS A 128 -17.99 12.52 -0.04
N ASN A 129 -17.16 13.50 0.32
CA ASN A 129 -16.01 13.89 -0.48
C ASN A 129 -15.01 12.74 -0.63
N TRP A 130 -14.81 11.95 0.43
CA TRP A 130 -13.95 10.78 0.43
C TRP A 130 -14.48 9.70 -0.53
N LYS A 131 -15.78 9.37 -0.47
CA LYS A 131 -16.39 8.42 -1.43
C LYS A 131 -16.28 8.92 -2.87
N LYS A 132 -16.50 10.21 -3.11
CA LYS A 132 -16.31 10.81 -4.44
C LYS A 132 -14.85 10.67 -4.91
N HIS A 133 -13.88 10.96 -4.02
CA HIS A 133 -12.46 10.84 -4.34
C HIS A 133 -12.09 9.40 -4.72
N LEU A 134 -12.51 8.40 -3.92
CA LEU A 134 -12.25 6.99 -4.22
C LEU A 134 -12.91 6.52 -5.54
N ALA A 135 -14.08 7.05 -5.88
CA ALA A 135 -14.73 6.76 -7.16
C ALA A 135 -13.95 7.40 -8.33
N ALA A 136 -13.50 8.64 -8.17
CA ALA A 136 -12.71 9.34 -9.18
C ALA A 136 -11.37 8.65 -9.48
N GLU A 137 -10.70 8.07 -8.46
CA GLU A 137 -9.50 7.24 -8.66
C GLU A 137 -9.76 6.02 -9.57
N LYS A 138 -11.01 5.54 -9.63
CA LYS A 138 -11.46 4.44 -10.50
C LYS A 138 -12.03 4.91 -11.83
N GLY A 139 -11.97 6.21 -12.11
CA GLY A 139 -12.58 6.81 -13.30
C GLY A 139 -14.10 6.91 -13.25
N ILE A 140 -14.72 6.82 -12.05
CA ILE A 140 -16.17 6.89 -11.85
C ILE A 140 -16.50 8.30 -11.35
N GLU A 141 -17.36 9.01 -12.09
CA GLU A 141 -17.92 10.30 -11.68
C GLU A 141 -19.20 10.07 -10.89
N ILE A 142 -19.28 10.63 -9.68
CA ILE A 142 -20.50 10.62 -8.85
C ILE A 142 -20.79 12.01 -8.29
N ASP A 143 -22.07 12.38 -8.26
CA ASP A 143 -22.49 13.58 -7.57
C ASP A 143 -22.55 13.33 -6.06
N THR A 144 -21.96 14.24 -5.29
CA THR A 144 -22.00 14.17 -3.81
C THR A 144 -23.40 14.28 -3.24
N SER A 145 -24.37 14.87 -3.96
CA SER A 145 -25.78 14.95 -3.55
C SER A 145 -26.44 13.57 -3.51
N GLU A 146 -26.05 12.67 -4.41
CA GLU A 146 -26.62 11.32 -4.56
C GLU A 146 -25.97 10.30 -3.62
N ILE A 147 -24.85 10.65 -2.95
CA ILE A 147 -24.14 9.71 -2.08
C ILE A 147 -24.95 9.47 -0.81
N ILE A 148 -25.38 8.21 -0.64
CA ILE A 148 -25.94 7.69 0.60
C ILE A 148 -24.81 7.15 1.47
N LEU A 149 -24.74 7.59 2.73
CA LEU A 149 -23.73 7.18 3.70
C LEU A 149 -24.30 6.13 4.65
N SER A 150 -23.51 5.09 4.88
CA SER A 150 -23.68 4.12 5.97
C SER A 150 -22.85 4.53 7.19
N GLN A 151 -23.03 3.86 8.32
CA GLN A 151 -22.20 4.09 9.52
C GLN A 151 -20.71 3.86 9.26
N ASN A 152 -20.37 2.89 8.41
CA ASN A 152 -18.99 2.56 8.09
C ASN A 152 -18.30 3.61 7.20
N ASP A 153 -19.05 4.53 6.61
CA ASP A 153 -18.48 5.60 5.78
C ASP A 153 -17.90 6.77 6.60
N TYR A 154 -18.12 6.78 7.91
CA TYR A 154 -17.63 7.85 8.80
C TYR A 154 -16.24 7.59 9.38
N PHE A 155 -15.66 6.44 9.12
CA PHE A 155 -14.29 6.14 9.54
C PHE A 155 -13.62 5.17 8.56
N GLU A 156 -12.29 5.21 8.54
CA GLU A 156 -11.46 4.27 7.80
C GLU A 156 -10.33 3.79 8.69
N TYR A 157 -10.20 2.47 8.82
CA TYR A 157 -9.05 1.85 9.47
C TYR A 157 -7.86 1.90 8.53
N ARG A 158 -6.72 2.40 9.01
CA ARG A 158 -5.49 2.59 8.25
C ARG A 158 -4.30 1.95 8.91
N LEU A 159 -3.43 1.38 8.11
CA LEU A 159 -2.06 1.05 8.46
C LEU A 159 -1.14 1.98 7.66
N ASN A 160 -0.48 2.93 8.33
CA ASN A 160 0.56 3.75 7.71
C ASN A 160 1.82 2.90 7.62
N THR A 161 2.02 2.28 6.48
CA THR A 161 2.96 1.17 6.30
C THR A 161 4.37 1.65 5.96
N THR A 162 5.36 1.05 6.62
CA THR A 162 6.79 1.17 6.33
C THR A 162 7.29 0.00 5.49
N GLY A 163 6.59 -1.14 5.51
CA GLY A 163 6.96 -2.31 4.73
C GLY A 163 5.86 -3.36 4.61
N ALA A 164 5.93 -4.13 3.54
CA ALA A 164 5.01 -5.22 3.26
C ALA A 164 5.69 -6.37 2.53
N LYS A 165 5.09 -7.58 2.64
CA LYS A 165 5.47 -8.77 1.89
C LYS A 165 4.24 -9.36 1.22
N ILE A 166 4.29 -9.50 -0.10
CA ILE A 166 3.24 -10.13 -0.93
C ILE A 166 3.67 -11.54 -1.29
N PHE A 167 2.71 -12.49 -1.22
CA PHE A 167 2.92 -13.93 -1.44
C PHE A 167 2.28 -14.43 -2.73
#